data_504794102620a7593ebf2d785ef522c8
#
_entry.id   504794102620a7593ebf2d785ef522c8
#
_cell.length_a   1.000
_cell.length_b   1.000
_cell.length_c   1.000
_cell.angle_alpha   90.00
_cell.angle_beta   90.00
_cell.angle_gamma   90.00
#
_symmetry.space_group_name_H-M   'P 1'
#
loop_
_entity.id
_entity.type
_entity.pdbx_description
1 polymer ?
#
loop_
_entity_poly.entity_id
_entity_poly.type
_entity_poly.pdbx_seq_one_letter_code
_entity_poly.pdbx_strand_id
1 'polypeptide(L)'
;TEEALACMSKKQNSEGGFSSWGTKNSESCVQIIVALCELGIPLDDPRFVKNGNTLLDNLMTFYLPGNGFLHTADGSGSNQMASEQAFYGLIAAQRLQDGRNSLYRMSDARTIPDGPATGPAKGAGLEGKDPAVHSSPITQMGKTFDDITGVNAHKNQPAIEALAARGIIDGKSDGSFDPEGSMTRAEFAAIVVEEQLF
;
A
#
# COMPACT_ATOMS: atom_id res chain seq x y z
N THR A 1 26.93 1.79 15.05
CA THR A 1 26.02 2.53 14.12
C THR A 1 26.80 3.47 13.22
N GLU A 2 27.70 4.33 13.75
CA GLU A 2 28.44 5.33 12.92
C GLU A 2 29.32 4.67 11.84
N GLU A 3 29.99 3.59 12.15
CA GLU A 3 30.79 2.82 11.17
C GLU A 3 29.91 2.28 10.02
N ALA A 4 28.70 1.79 10.34
CA ALA A 4 27.76 1.33 9.34
C ALA A 4 27.27 2.47 8.44
N LEU A 5 26.93 3.63 9.01
CA LEU A 5 26.55 4.82 8.26
C LEU A 5 27.70 5.32 7.35
N ALA A 6 28.92 5.36 7.86
CA ALA A 6 30.10 5.70 7.06
C ALA A 6 30.33 4.70 5.91
N CYS A 7 30.14 3.41 6.15
CA CYS A 7 30.22 2.37 5.12
C CYS A 7 29.14 2.58 4.05
N MET A 8 27.90 2.84 4.45
CA MET A 8 26.80 3.08 3.53
C MET A 8 27.00 4.35 2.71
N SER A 9 27.41 5.44 3.35
CA SER A 9 27.75 6.70 2.65
C SER A 9 28.81 6.50 1.56
N LYS A 10 29.82 5.67 1.79
CA LYS A 10 30.86 5.35 0.78
C LYS A 10 30.32 4.52 -0.38
N LYS A 11 29.28 3.72 -0.17
CA LYS A 11 28.64 2.91 -1.20
C LYS A 11 27.63 3.66 -2.05
N GLN A 12 27.20 4.83 -1.59
CA GLN A 12 26.30 5.71 -2.32
C GLN A 12 26.98 6.21 -3.61
N ASN A 13 26.28 6.12 -4.73
CA ASN A 13 26.79 6.57 -6.02
C ASN A 13 26.74 8.10 -6.17
N SER A 14 27.36 8.62 -7.22
CA SER A 14 27.45 10.06 -7.49
C SER A 14 26.11 10.74 -7.79
N GLU A 15 25.06 9.98 -8.05
CA GLU A 15 23.71 10.46 -8.33
C GLU A 15 22.80 10.43 -7.08
N GLY A 16 23.39 10.14 -5.92
CA GLY A 16 22.66 10.08 -4.66
C GLY A 16 21.97 8.75 -4.35
N GLY A 17 22.06 7.75 -5.25
CA GLY A 17 21.39 6.47 -5.12
C GLY A 17 22.29 5.32 -4.71
N PHE A 18 21.75 4.11 -4.83
CA PHE A 18 22.42 2.86 -4.51
C PHE A 18 22.27 1.82 -5.62
N SER A 19 23.07 0.77 -5.53
CA SER A 19 23.07 -0.33 -6.48
C SER A 19 23.07 -1.66 -5.75
N SER A 20 22.43 -2.66 -6.33
CA SER A 20 22.48 -4.05 -5.94
C SER A 20 23.02 -4.88 -7.09
N TRP A 21 23.98 -5.76 -6.83
CA TRP A 21 24.62 -6.60 -7.84
C TRP A 21 25.14 -5.81 -9.08
N GLY A 22 25.63 -4.60 -8.84
CA GLY A 22 26.13 -3.71 -9.88
C GLY A 22 25.07 -2.91 -10.64
N THR A 23 23.78 -3.13 -10.38
CA THR A 23 22.66 -2.43 -11.02
C THR A 23 22.09 -1.36 -10.12
N LYS A 24 22.04 -0.10 -10.60
CA LYS A 24 21.33 0.99 -9.92
C LYS A 24 19.83 0.72 -9.98
N ASN A 25 19.15 0.74 -8.84
CA ASN A 25 17.72 0.47 -8.78
C ASN A 25 17.05 1.26 -7.65
N SER A 26 15.77 1.49 -7.81
CA SER A 26 14.95 2.26 -6.88
C SER A 26 14.85 1.61 -5.51
N GLU A 27 14.71 0.29 -5.44
CA GLU A 27 14.54 -0.45 -4.19
C GLU A 27 15.76 -0.34 -3.28
N SER A 28 16.98 -0.39 -3.86
CA SER A 28 18.20 -0.19 -3.07
C SER A 28 18.27 1.20 -2.46
N CYS A 29 17.79 2.22 -3.17
CA CYS A 29 17.67 3.58 -2.66
C CYS A 29 16.65 3.65 -1.51
N VAL A 30 15.49 3.04 -1.68
CA VAL A 30 14.40 3.00 -0.69
C VAL A 30 14.85 2.37 0.61
N GLN A 31 15.59 1.25 0.57
CA GLN A 31 16.06 0.59 1.78
C GLN A 31 16.92 1.51 2.65
N ILE A 32 17.71 2.38 2.03
CA ILE A 32 18.54 3.34 2.78
C ILE A 32 17.68 4.51 3.29
N ILE A 33 16.73 5.01 2.50
CA ILE A 33 15.77 6.02 2.97
C ILE A 33 15.09 5.54 4.26
N VAL A 34 14.54 4.34 4.23
CA VAL A 34 13.84 3.76 5.39
C VAL A 34 14.77 3.58 6.58
N ALA A 35 16.00 3.09 6.35
CA ALA A 35 16.99 2.92 7.43
C ALA A 35 17.37 4.26 8.10
N LEU A 36 17.56 5.31 7.32
CA LEU A 36 17.85 6.64 7.87
C LEU A 36 16.64 7.18 8.64
N CYS A 37 15.44 7.06 8.08
CA CYS A 37 14.21 7.47 8.75
C CYS A 37 13.99 6.72 10.08
N GLU A 38 14.30 5.42 10.14
CA GLU A 38 14.21 4.63 11.37
C GLU A 38 15.20 5.09 12.44
N LEU A 39 16.37 5.57 12.01
CA LEU A 39 17.40 6.15 12.89
C LEU A 39 17.14 7.62 13.24
N GLY A 40 16.12 8.25 12.69
CA GLY A 40 15.83 9.68 12.86
C GLY A 40 16.85 10.59 12.19
N ILE A 41 17.55 10.10 11.16
CA ILE A 41 18.56 10.85 10.41
C ILE A 41 17.87 11.56 9.24
N PRO A 42 17.99 12.90 9.14
CA PRO A 42 17.43 13.66 8.03
C PRO A 42 17.96 13.17 6.67
N LEU A 43 17.10 13.17 5.64
CA LEU A 43 17.49 12.68 4.30
C LEU A 43 18.38 13.65 3.53
N ASP A 44 18.56 14.87 4.04
CA ASP A 44 19.53 15.88 3.59
C ASP A 44 20.82 15.88 4.42
N ASP A 45 21.04 14.87 5.27
CA ASP A 45 22.28 14.71 6.01
C ASP A 45 23.47 14.73 5.04
N PRO A 46 24.48 15.58 5.25
CA PRO A 46 25.60 15.78 4.30
C PRO A 46 26.35 14.48 3.95
N ARG A 47 26.32 13.47 4.81
CA ARG A 47 26.93 12.16 4.54
C ARG A 47 26.24 11.46 3.37
N PHE A 48 24.95 11.72 3.16
CA PHE A 48 24.10 11.06 2.17
C PHE A 48 23.65 11.99 1.02
N VAL A 49 24.29 13.14 0.89
CA VAL A 49 24.14 14.03 -0.26
C VAL A 49 25.37 13.87 -1.16
N LYS A 50 25.15 13.53 -2.44
CA LYS A 50 26.23 13.33 -3.43
C LYS A 50 26.00 14.24 -4.64
N ASN A 51 26.96 15.11 -4.92
CA ASN A 51 26.87 16.10 -6.01
C ASN A 51 25.59 16.95 -5.95
N GLY A 52 25.11 17.25 -4.74
CA GLY A 52 23.88 18.01 -4.52
C GLY A 52 22.61 17.19 -4.56
N ASN A 53 22.67 15.88 -4.87
CA ASN A 53 21.50 15.02 -4.89
C ASN A 53 21.34 14.26 -3.58
N THR A 54 20.15 14.31 -3.03
CA THR A 54 19.71 13.49 -1.90
C THR A 54 19.25 12.11 -2.37
N LEU A 55 18.93 11.23 -1.43
CA LEU A 55 18.29 9.94 -1.73
C LEU A 55 16.91 10.12 -2.35
N LEU A 56 16.16 11.14 -1.94
CA LEU A 56 14.85 11.43 -2.52
C LEU A 56 14.97 11.93 -3.96
N ASP A 57 15.93 12.80 -4.25
CA ASP A 57 16.18 13.26 -5.61
C ASP A 57 16.50 12.07 -6.53
N ASN A 58 17.34 11.15 -6.05
CA ASN A 58 17.64 9.93 -6.81
C ASN A 58 16.41 9.02 -6.96
N LEU A 59 15.64 8.79 -5.91
CA LEU A 59 14.43 7.97 -5.99
C LEU A 59 13.43 8.54 -7.02
N MET A 60 13.28 9.87 -7.05
CA MET A 60 12.35 10.52 -7.98
C MET A 60 12.77 10.41 -9.45
N THR A 61 14.03 10.07 -9.75
CA THR A 61 14.43 9.76 -11.14
C THR A 61 13.80 8.48 -11.69
N PHE A 62 13.32 7.60 -10.83
CA PHE A 62 12.61 6.37 -11.19
C PHE A 62 11.09 6.57 -11.26
N TYR A 63 10.57 7.74 -10.91
CA TYR A 63 9.14 7.99 -10.90
C TYR A 63 8.56 8.19 -12.30
N LEU A 64 7.52 7.45 -12.61
CA LEU A 64 6.69 7.61 -13.81
C LEU A 64 5.35 8.25 -13.42
N PRO A 65 5.11 9.51 -13.78
CA PRO A 65 3.88 10.20 -13.43
C PRO A 65 2.63 9.41 -13.81
N GLY A 66 1.77 9.15 -12.82
CA GLY A 66 0.54 8.40 -13.00
C GLY A 66 0.69 6.87 -13.12
N ASN A 67 1.92 6.33 -13.09
CA ASN A 67 2.17 4.90 -13.30
C ASN A 67 3.02 4.22 -12.20
N GLY A 68 3.58 4.97 -11.26
CA GLY A 68 4.43 4.42 -10.20
C GLY A 68 5.93 4.56 -10.46
N PHE A 69 6.73 3.54 -10.16
CA PHE A 69 8.18 3.61 -10.21
C PHE A 69 8.80 2.52 -11.09
N LEU A 70 9.88 2.86 -11.75
CA LEU A 70 10.76 1.93 -12.46
C LEU A 70 11.61 1.15 -11.46
N HIS A 71 11.96 -0.10 -11.80
CA HIS A 71 12.99 -0.86 -11.12
C HIS A 71 14.38 -0.27 -11.40
N THR A 72 14.70 -0.09 -12.69
CA THR A 72 15.94 0.52 -13.17
C THR A 72 15.63 1.69 -14.11
N ALA A 73 16.56 2.64 -14.27
CA ALA A 73 16.34 3.85 -15.06
C ALA A 73 16.12 3.58 -16.56
N ASP A 74 16.58 2.44 -17.05
CA ASP A 74 16.40 1.96 -18.44
C ASP A 74 15.19 1.03 -18.60
N GLY A 75 14.38 0.86 -17.54
CA GLY A 75 13.17 0.05 -17.57
C GLY A 75 12.09 0.62 -18.50
N SER A 76 11.34 -0.26 -19.15
CA SER A 76 10.32 0.11 -20.15
C SER A 76 8.95 0.45 -19.56
N GLY A 77 8.77 0.34 -18.24
CA GLY A 77 7.49 0.60 -17.57
C GLY A 77 7.58 0.48 -16.06
N SER A 78 6.52 0.87 -15.37
CA SER A 78 6.45 0.74 -13.92
C SER A 78 6.60 -0.72 -13.48
N ASN A 79 7.32 -0.90 -12.38
CA ASN A 79 7.47 -2.19 -11.73
C ASN A 79 6.66 -2.18 -10.43
N GLN A 80 5.90 -3.24 -10.19
CA GLN A 80 5.03 -3.32 -9.02
C GLN A 80 5.82 -3.28 -7.71
N MET A 81 6.90 -4.06 -7.60
CA MET A 81 7.73 -4.09 -6.39
C MET A 81 8.43 -2.76 -6.15
N ALA A 82 8.96 -2.15 -7.23
CA ALA A 82 9.58 -0.83 -7.16
C ALA A 82 8.59 0.24 -6.69
N SER A 83 7.37 0.23 -7.21
CA SER A 83 6.32 1.19 -6.83
C SER A 83 5.87 1.00 -5.37
N GLU A 84 5.69 -0.24 -4.94
CA GLU A 84 5.32 -0.56 -3.55
C GLU A 84 6.40 -0.11 -2.57
N GLN A 85 7.67 -0.43 -2.87
CA GLN A 85 8.78 -0.05 -2.01
C GLN A 85 9.01 1.47 -2.03
N ALA A 86 8.89 2.13 -3.18
CA ALA A 86 9.00 3.58 -3.27
C ALA A 86 7.93 4.27 -2.44
N PHE A 87 6.67 3.83 -2.51
CA PHE A 87 5.60 4.35 -1.68
C PHE A 87 5.89 4.19 -0.19
N TYR A 88 6.32 3.02 0.22
CA TYR A 88 6.76 2.73 1.58
C TYR A 88 7.90 3.66 2.04
N GLY A 89 8.91 3.89 1.19
CA GLY A 89 10.00 4.82 1.47
C GLY A 89 9.55 6.28 1.58
N LEU A 90 8.63 6.71 0.72
CA LEU A 90 8.05 8.06 0.77
C LEU A 90 7.23 8.29 2.05
N ILE A 91 6.48 7.28 2.51
CA ILE A 91 5.79 7.35 3.79
C ILE A 91 6.78 7.45 4.96
N ALA A 92 7.89 6.70 4.92
CA ALA A 92 8.94 6.83 5.94
C ALA A 92 9.52 8.25 5.98
N ALA A 93 9.83 8.81 4.81
CA ALA A 93 10.33 10.17 4.66
C ALA A 93 9.34 11.22 5.19
N GLN A 94 8.07 11.11 4.81
CA GLN A 94 7.01 12.01 5.29
C GLN A 94 6.84 11.94 6.80
N ARG A 95 6.83 10.73 7.39
CA ARG A 95 6.74 10.57 8.84
C ARG A 95 7.91 11.23 9.58
N LEU A 96 9.14 11.08 9.04
CA LEU A 96 10.31 11.74 9.59
C LEU A 96 10.19 13.27 9.53
N GLN A 97 9.77 13.81 8.39
CA GLN A 97 9.54 15.24 8.19
C GLN A 97 8.47 15.80 9.14
N ASP A 98 7.42 15.06 9.38
CA ASP A 98 6.33 15.42 10.29
C ASP A 98 6.69 15.23 11.78
N GLY A 99 7.91 14.75 12.10
CA GLY A 99 8.33 14.45 13.46
C GLY A 99 7.55 13.30 14.11
N ARG A 100 7.01 12.39 13.30
CA ARG A 100 6.29 11.21 13.75
C ARG A 100 7.23 10.05 14.02
N ASN A 101 6.74 9.05 14.76
CA ASN A 101 7.48 7.81 14.93
C ASN A 101 7.70 7.11 13.60
N SER A 102 8.84 6.41 13.47
CA SER A 102 9.21 5.67 12.28
C SER A 102 8.22 4.54 11.94
N LEU A 103 8.33 3.97 10.75
CA LEU A 103 7.42 2.90 10.29
C LEU A 103 7.45 1.64 11.17
N TYR A 104 8.59 1.35 11.82
CA TYR A 104 8.72 0.19 12.72
C TYR A 104 8.35 0.51 14.18
N ARG A 105 8.00 1.76 14.48
CA ARG A 105 7.65 2.23 15.83
C ARG A 105 6.35 3.02 15.84
N MET A 106 5.39 2.64 15.05
CA MET A 106 4.13 3.37 14.82
C MET A 106 3.20 3.43 16.05
N SER A 107 3.76 3.64 17.25
CA SER A 107 2.97 3.83 18.48
C SER A 107 2.12 5.10 18.47
N ASP A 108 2.39 6.02 17.56
CA ASP A 108 1.60 7.21 17.26
C ASP A 108 0.59 6.99 16.13
N ALA A 109 0.57 5.80 15.54
CA ALA A 109 -0.47 5.43 14.60
C ALA A 109 -1.81 5.46 15.34
N ARG A 110 -2.81 6.06 14.72
CA ARG A 110 -4.16 6.04 15.25
C ARG A 110 -4.55 4.58 15.47
N THR A 111 -4.69 4.18 16.71
CA THR A 111 -5.42 2.97 17.02
C THR A 111 -6.81 3.22 16.47
N ILE A 112 -7.21 2.45 15.47
CA ILE A 112 -8.63 2.38 15.13
C ILE A 112 -9.25 1.91 16.44
N PRO A 113 -10.06 2.75 17.13
CA PRO A 113 -10.69 2.26 18.36
C PRO A 113 -11.37 0.96 17.97
N ASP A 114 -11.09 -0.11 18.70
CA ASP A 114 -11.96 -1.27 18.68
C ASP A 114 -13.33 -0.71 19.04
N GLY A 115 -14.08 -0.29 18.04
CA GLY A 115 -15.49 -0.02 18.22
C GLY A 115 -16.02 -1.25 18.91
N PRO A 116 -16.89 -1.11 19.93
CA PRO A 116 -17.48 -2.28 20.54
C PRO A 116 -17.88 -3.19 19.40
N ALA A 117 -17.38 -4.44 19.40
CA ALA A 117 -17.80 -5.47 18.48
C ALA A 117 -19.31 -5.67 18.72
N THR A 118 -20.06 -4.70 18.24
CA THR A 118 -21.51 -4.79 18.17
C THR A 118 -21.76 -5.88 17.20
N GLY A 119 -22.27 -6.95 17.67
CA GLY A 119 -22.52 -8.25 17.07
C GLY A 119 -22.75 -8.28 15.57
N PRO A 120 -23.05 -9.43 14.98
CA PRO A 120 -23.06 -9.61 13.52
C PRO A 120 -23.82 -8.47 12.88
N ALA A 121 -23.15 -7.76 11.96
CA ALA A 121 -23.70 -6.62 11.27
C ALA A 121 -25.07 -7.01 10.68
N LYS A 122 -26.13 -6.53 11.32
CA LYS A 122 -27.50 -6.75 10.81
C LYS A 122 -27.64 -5.89 9.56
N GLY A 123 -27.23 -6.40 8.40
CA GLY A 123 -27.62 -5.91 7.08
C GLY A 123 -27.40 -4.42 6.72
N ALA A 124 -27.22 -3.55 7.70
CA ALA A 124 -26.96 -2.12 7.53
C ALA A 124 -25.45 -1.78 7.60
N GLY A 125 -24.64 -2.77 7.76
CA GLY A 125 -23.21 -2.82 7.49
C GLY A 125 -22.30 -2.11 8.47
N LEU A 126 -22.50 -0.85 8.82
CA LEU A 126 -21.50 -0.03 9.51
C LEU A 126 -22.05 0.74 10.70
N GLU A 127 -23.20 0.29 11.26
CA GLU A 127 -23.75 0.88 12.48
C GLU A 127 -22.71 0.82 13.61
N GLY A 128 -22.42 1.98 14.20
CA GLY A 128 -21.40 2.12 15.25
C GLY A 128 -19.98 2.45 14.74
N LYS A 129 -19.78 2.62 13.46
CA LYS A 129 -18.56 3.18 12.85
C LYS A 129 -18.58 4.71 12.85
N ASP A 130 -17.47 5.31 12.43
CA ASP A 130 -17.37 6.77 12.28
C ASP A 130 -18.58 7.31 11.50
N PRO A 131 -19.29 8.34 12.01
CA PRO A 131 -20.41 8.96 11.29
C PRO A 131 -20.05 9.51 9.91
N ALA A 132 -18.78 9.74 9.63
CA ALA A 132 -18.28 10.13 8.32
C ALA A 132 -18.18 8.95 7.34
N VAL A 133 -18.29 7.70 7.80
CA VAL A 133 -18.29 6.52 6.94
C VAL A 133 -19.72 6.23 6.51
N HIS A 134 -20.00 6.44 5.25
CA HIS A 134 -21.28 6.11 4.63
C HIS A 134 -21.23 4.69 4.07
N SER A 135 -22.28 3.89 4.34
CA SER A 135 -22.44 2.60 3.66
C SER A 135 -23.00 2.81 2.26
N SER A 136 -22.43 2.16 1.25
CA SER A 136 -22.99 2.15 -0.09
C SER A 136 -24.42 1.63 -0.07
N PRO A 137 -25.38 2.27 -0.77
CA PRO A 137 -26.76 1.82 -0.82
C PRO A 137 -26.85 0.44 -1.49
N ILE A 138 -27.88 -0.33 -1.12
CA ILE A 138 -28.19 -1.59 -1.80
C ILE A 138 -28.78 -1.28 -3.17
N THR A 139 -28.06 -1.64 -4.23
CA THR A 139 -28.45 -1.41 -5.63
C THR A 139 -28.91 -2.67 -6.35
N GLN A 140 -28.49 -3.86 -5.88
CA GLN A 140 -28.72 -5.17 -6.49
C GLN A 140 -29.26 -6.16 -5.44
N MET A 141 -30.46 -5.91 -4.93
CA MET A 141 -31.07 -6.76 -3.89
C MET A 141 -31.17 -8.24 -4.36
N GLY A 142 -30.69 -9.16 -3.52
CA GLY A 142 -30.75 -10.59 -3.79
C GLY A 142 -29.68 -11.12 -4.76
N LYS A 143 -28.68 -10.30 -5.13
CA LYS A 143 -27.56 -10.78 -5.95
C LYS A 143 -26.77 -11.83 -5.18
N THR A 144 -26.62 -12.99 -5.81
CA THR A 144 -25.84 -14.13 -5.32
C THR A 144 -25.10 -14.83 -6.46
N PHE A 145 -24.34 -15.88 -6.16
CA PHE A 145 -23.56 -16.63 -7.12
C PHE A 145 -23.78 -18.14 -6.89
N ASP A 146 -23.86 -18.92 -7.96
CA ASP A 146 -24.20 -20.35 -7.89
C ASP A 146 -23.16 -21.19 -7.16
N ASP A 147 -21.90 -20.76 -7.20
CA ASP A 147 -20.76 -21.44 -6.56
C ASP A 147 -20.61 -21.14 -5.06
N ILE A 148 -21.47 -20.32 -4.48
CA ILE A 148 -21.49 -20.04 -3.03
C ILE A 148 -22.83 -20.41 -2.37
N THR A 149 -23.82 -20.92 -3.11
CA THR A 149 -25.17 -21.18 -2.62
C THR A 149 -25.54 -22.66 -2.69
N GLY A 150 -26.63 -23.03 -2.04
CA GLY A 150 -27.20 -24.39 -2.09
C GLY A 150 -26.23 -25.44 -1.57
N VAL A 151 -25.93 -26.44 -2.41
CA VAL A 151 -24.98 -27.53 -2.08
C VAL A 151 -23.55 -27.05 -1.96
N ASN A 152 -23.24 -25.88 -2.52
CA ASN A 152 -21.95 -25.22 -2.50
C ASN A 152 -21.88 -24.09 -1.43
N ALA A 153 -22.82 -24.08 -0.48
CA ALA A 153 -22.92 -22.98 0.50
C ALA A 153 -21.60 -22.69 1.17
N HIS A 154 -21.10 -21.49 0.92
CA HIS A 154 -19.83 -21.04 1.48
C HIS A 154 -20.05 -20.31 2.81
N LYS A 155 -19.13 -20.51 3.77
CA LYS A 155 -19.23 -19.89 5.13
C LYS A 155 -19.35 -18.37 5.11
N ASN A 156 -18.80 -17.71 4.09
CA ASN A 156 -18.82 -16.26 3.91
C ASN A 156 -19.93 -15.80 2.95
N GLN A 157 -20.84 -16.67 2.52
CA GLN A 157 -21.94 -16.31 1.60
C GLN A 157 -22.66 -15.02 2.02
N PRO A 158 -23.09 -14.82 3.29
CA PRO A 158 -23.78 -13.58 3.66
C PRO A 158 -22.96 -12.31 3.47
N ALA A 159 -21.66 -12.40 3.68
CA ALA A 159 -20.75 -11.26 3.46
C ALA A 159 -20.57 -10.97 1.96
N ILE A 160 -20.39 -12.00 1.15
CA ILE A 160 -20.26 -11.88 -0.31
C ILE A 160 -21.54 -11.27 -0.89
N GLU A 161 -22.71 -11.80 -0.53
CA GLU A 161 -24.00 -11.26 -0.98
C GLU A 161 -24.24 -9.83 -0.53
N ALA A 162 -23.80 -9.46 0.69
CA ALA A 162 -23.92 -8.09 1.18
C ALA A 162 -23.09 -7.09 0.37
N LEU A 163 -21.89 -7.47 -0.06
CA LEU A 163 -21.04 -6.65 -0.92
C LEU A 163 -21.56 -6.63 -2.36
N ALA A 164 -21.99 -7.76 -2.89
CA ALA A 164 -22.58 -7.86 -4.23
C ALA A 164 -23.87 -7.04 -4.34
N ALA A 165 -24.72 -7.07 -3.31
CA ALA A 165 -25.95 -6.29 -3.27
C ALA A 165 -25.70 -4.77 -3.31
N ARG A 166 -24.53 -4.33 -2.93
CA ARG A 166 -24.09 -2.93 -2.98
C ARG A 166 -23.31 -2.56 -4.25
N GLY A 167 -23.08 -3.55 -5.13
CA GLY A 167 -22.27 -3.34 -6.32
C GLY A 167 -20.78 -3.19 -6.06
N ILE A 168 -20.30 -3.50 -4.86
CA ILE A 168 -18.87 -3.45 -4.50
C ILE A 168 -18.09 -4.61 -5.14
N ILE A 169 -18.74 -5.74 -5.34
CA ILE A 169 -18.20 -6.89 -6.06
C ILE A 169 -19.20 -7.43 -7.09
N ASP A 170 -18.71 -7.74 -8.27
CA ASP A 170 -19.56 -8.19 -9.38
C ASP A 170 -19.47 -9.69 -9.69
N GLY A 171 -18.46 -10.37 -9.14
CA GLY A 171 -18.12 -11.73 -9.52
C GLY A 171 -17.34 -11.80 -10.84
N LYS A 172 -17.17 -13.00 -11.36
CA LYS A 172 -16.47 -13.26 -12.62
C LYS A 172 -17.42 -13.17 -13.82
N SER A 173 -16.85 -13.09 -15.01
CA SER A 173 -17.59 -12.97 -16.27
C SER A 173 -18.46 -14.19 -16.59
N ASP A 174 -18.19 -15.34 -15.98
CA ASP A 174 -18.99 -16.57 -16.09
C ASP A 174 -20.14 -16.64 -15.06
N GLY A 175 -20.28 -15.60 -14.22
CA GLY A 175 -21.32 -15.52 -13.18
C GLY A 175 -20.96 -16.20 -11.86
N SER A 176 -19.74 -16.72 -11.72
CA SER A 176 -19.23 -17.28 -10.46
C SER A 176 -18.60 -16.21 -9.58
N PHE A 177 -18.39 -16.51 -8.31
CA PHE A 177 -17.62 -15.71 -7.38
C PHE A 177 -16.18 -16.23 -7.19
N ASP A 178 -16.03 -17.58 -7.17
CA ASP A 178 -14.78 -18.30 -6.91
C ASP A 178 -14.16 -17.95 -5.54
N PRO A 179 -14.83 -18.32 -4.43
CA PRO A 179 -14.45 -17.89 -3.08
C PRO A 179 -13.08 -18.41 -2.62
N GLU A 180 -12.57 -19.46 -3.23
CA GLU A 180 -11.22 -20.01 -2.93
C GLU A 180 -10.17 -19.55 -3.96
N GLY A 181 -10.58 -18.77 -4.95
CA GLY A 181 -9.70 -18.22 -5.98
C GLY A 181 -8.77 -17.13 -5.44
N SER A 182 -7.67 -16.92 -6.14
CA SER A 182 -6.74 -15.84 -5.83
C SER A 182 -7.24 -14.54 -6.44
N MET A 183 -7.31 -13.51 -5.63
CA MET A 183 -7.60 -12.15 -6.06
C MET A 183 -6.29 -11.46 -6.48
N THR A 184 -6.31 -10.79 -7.60
CA THR A 184 -5.19 -9.93 -8.01
C THR A 184 -5.16 -8.64 -7.18
N ARG A 185 -4.01 -7.99 -7.12
CA ARG A 185 -3.88 -6.69 -6.43
C ARG A 185 -4.71 -5.60 -7.12
N ALA A 186 -4.89 -5.68 -8.43
CA ALA A 186 -5.74 -4.75 -9.17
C ALA A 186 -7.22 -4.90 -8.80
N GLU A 187 -7.71 -6.14 -8.69
CA GLU A 187 -9.08 -6.42 -8.24
C GLU A 187 -9.31 -5.95 -6.80
N PHE A 188 -8.35 -6.19 -5.91
CA PHE A 188 -8.42 -5.68 -4.54
C PHE A 188 -8.45 -4.15 -4.49
N ALA A 189 -7.60 -3.49 -5.27
CA ALA A 189 -7.56 -2.04 -5.35
C ALA A 189 -8.88 -1.46 -5.91
N ALA A 190 -9.48 -2.11 -6.90
CA ALA A 190 -10.77 -1.71 -7.44
C ALA A 190 -11.86 -1.75 -6.37
N ILE A 191 -11.94 -2.84 -5.59
CA ILE A 191 -12.90 -2.97 -4.47
C ILE A 191 -12.73 -1.83 -3.46
N VAL A 192 -11.48 -1.52 -3.07
CA VAL A 192 -11.20 -0.45 -2.09
C VAL A 192 -11.58 0.92 -2.64
N VAL A 193 -11.36 1.17 -3.94
CA VAL A 193 -11.72 2.45 -4.57
C VAL A 193 -13.23 2.60 -4.70
N GLU A 194 -13.94 1.54 -5.07
CA GLU A 194 -15.41 1.57 -5.18
C GLU A 194 -16.09 1.81 -3.82
N GLU A 195 -15.51 1.30 -2.72
CA GLU A 195 -16.02 1.58 -1.38
C GLU A 195 -15.81 3.04 -0.94
N GLN A 196 -14.82 3.75 -1.52
CA GLN A 196 -14.48 5.14 -1.13
C GLN A 196 -15.16 6.21 -2.01
N LEU A 197 -15.79 5.83 -3.11
CA LEU A 197 -16.42 6.78 -4.04
C LEU A 197 -17.89 7.09 -3.70
N PHE A 198 -18.40 6.58 -2.61
CA PHE A 198 -19.73 6.78 -2.06
C PHE A 198 -19.59 7.14 -0.56
#